data_3b2294ba308ce2f2da7ad48d33f2c580
#
_entry.id   3b2294ba308ce2f2da7ad48d33f2c580
#
_cell.length_a   1.000
_cell.length_b   1.000
_cell.length_c   1.000
_cell.angle_alpha   90.00
_cell.angle_beta   90.00
_cell.angle_gamma   90.00
#
_symmetry.space_group_name_H-M   'P 1'
#
loop_
_entity.id
_entity.type
_entity.pdbx_description
1 polymer ?
#
loop_
_entity_poly.entity_id
_entity_poly.type
_entity_poly.pdbx_seq_one_letter_code
_entity_poly.pdbx_strand_id
1 'polypeptide(L)'
;MTEAAVPEAEERKLRALALLVYVLQAVGFLMPLMWVVGVLIDYLKIDDVRNTWLETHFNWQLRTFWLGLAGMAVAWLLMIVKIGVVLGLAVTAWAIYRVVKGWLALNDRKPMYPSLV
;
A
#
# COMPACT_ATOMS: atom_id res chain seq x y z
N MET A 1 -17.20 -8.37 -4.33
CA MET A 1 -16.20 -9.22 -3.72
C MET A 1 -16.79 -10.03 -2.58
N THR A 2 -16.49 -11.30 -2.55
CA THR A 2 -16.99 -12.17 -1.49
C THR A 2 -16.02 -12.16 -0.32
N GLU A 3 -16.53 -11.94 0.88
CA GLU A 3 -15.71 -11.96 2.07
C GLU A 3 -15.78 -13.35 2.68
N ALA A 4 -14.62 -14.02 2.77
CA ALA A 4 -14.55 -15.29 3.42
C ALA A 4 -14.62 -15.10 4.94
N ALA A 5 -15.25 -16.06 5.63
CA ALA A 5 -15.27 -16.04 7.08
C ALA A 5 -13.86 -16.31 7.61
N VAL A 6 -13.41 -15.49 8.55
CA VAL A 6 -12.10 -15.61 9.18
C VAL A 6 -12.32 -15.67 10.68
N PRO A 7 -11.65 -16.59 11.41
CA PRO A 7 -11.72 -16.57 12.87
C PRO A 7 -11.38 -15.19 13.40
N GLU A 8 -12.14 -14.73 14.36
CA GLU A 8 -12.02 -13.36 14.84
C GLU A 8 -10.61 -13.03 15.36
N ALA A 9 -10.00 -13.97 16.08
CA ALA A 9 -8.64 -13.76 16.60
C ALA A 9 -7.64 -13.62 15.46
N GLU A 10 -7.78 -14.44 14.42
CA GLU A 10 -6.89 -14.38 13.27
C GLU A 10 -7.12 -13.12 12.45
N GLU A 11 -8.39 -12.71 12.30
CA GLU A 11 -8.70 -11.46 11.60
C GLU A 11 -8.03 -10.27 12.28
N ARG A 12 -8.07 -10.21 13.62
CA ARG A 12 -7.43 -9.12 14.35
C ARG A 12 -5.93 -9.10 14.11
N LYS A 13 -5.30 -10.27 14.08
CA LYS A 13 -3.87 -10.37 13.83
C LYS A 13 -3.52 -9.88 12.42
N LEU A 14 -4.26 -10.35 11.41
CA LEU A 14 -4.02 -9.96 10.03
C LEU A 14 -4.33 -8.49 9.79
N ARG A 15 -5.39 -8.00 10.43
CA ARG A 15 -5.74 -6.59 10.35
C ARG A 15 -4.64 -5.72 10.96
N ALA A 16 -4.06 -6.16 12.08
CA ALA A 16 -2.94 -5.44 12.69
C ALA A 16 -1.71 -5.41 11.79
N LEU A 17 -1.44 -6.53 11.09
CA LEU A 17 -0.32 -6.56 10.15
C LEU A 17 -0.57 -5.61 8.97
N ALA A 18 -1.79 -5.56 8.45
CA ALA A 18 -2.11 -4.63 7.38
C ALA A 18 -1.93 -3.18 7.83
N LEU A 19 -2.35 -2.88 9.06
CA LEU A 19 -2.16 -1.54 9.61
C LEU A 19 -0.68 -1.22 9.75
N LEU A 20 0.12 -2.18 10.22
CA LEU A 20 1.56 -1.99 10.35
C LEU A 20 2.19 -1.64 9.00
N VAL A 21 1.79 -2.32 7.92
CA VAL A 21 2.32 -2.01 6.60
C VAL A 21 1.96 -0.59 6.17
N TYR A 22 0.72 -0.16 6.43
CA TYR A 22 0.35 1.23 6.12
C TYR A 22 1.18 2.23 6.91
N VAL A 23 1.47 1.93 8.19
CA VAL A 23 2.35 2.77 9.00
C VAL A 23 3.74 2.82 8.39
N LEU A 24 4.28 1.66 7.97
CA LEU A 24 5.58 1.59 7.34
C LEU A 24 5.60 2.36 6.02
N GLN A 25 4.53 2.30 5.24
CA GLN A 25 4.44 3.08 4.01
C GLN A 25 4.41 4.58 4.31
N ALA A 26 3.68 4.98 5.35
CA ALA A 26 3.65 6.38 5.75
C ALA A 26 5.03 6.87 6.21
N VAL A 27 5.71 6.08 7.04
CA VAL A 27 7.06 6.39 7.49
C VAL A 27 8.03 6.34 6.31
N GLY A 28 7.76 5.51 5.33
CA GLY A 28 8.61 5.35 4.15
C GLY A 28 8.75 6.60 3.31
N PHE A 29 7.85 7.58 3.47
CA PHE A 29 8.03 8.87 2.80
C PHE A 29 9.24 9.61 3.35
N LEU A 30 9.63 9.33 4.60
CA LEU A 30 10.84 9.90 5.22
C LEU A 30 12.01 8.92 5.11
N MET A 31 11.75 7.63 5.18
CA MET A 31 12.77 6.59 5.16
C MET A 31 12.38 5.50 4.16
N PRO A 32 12.83 5.61 2.91
CA PRO A 32 12.39 4.68 1.85
C PRO A 32 12.59 3.20 2.19
N LEU A 33 13.57 2.88 3.03
CA LEU A 33 13.80 1.49 3.44
C LEU A 33 12.57 0.88 4.11
N MET A 34 11.77 1.70 4.80
CA MET A 34 10.57 1.21 5.47
C MET A 34 9.52 0.72 4.49
N TRP A 35 9.48 1.28 3.28
CA TRP A 35 8.60 0.78 2.22
C TRP A 35 8.96 -0.66 1.85
N VAL A 36 10.25 -0.94 1.76
CA VAL A 36 10.72 -2.29 1.43
C VAL A 36 10.31 -3.28 2.51
N VAL A 37 10.45 -2.89 3.78
CA VAL A 37 10.03 -3.73 4.90
C VAL A 37 8.53 -4.03 4.82
N GLY A 38 7.73 -3.02 4.52
CA GLY A 38 6.28 -3.20 4.38
C GLY A 38 5.92 -4.17 3.27
N VAL A 39 6.59 -4.05 2.13
CA VAL A 39 6.37 -4.94 0.99
C VAL A 39 6.74 -6.39 1.34
N LEU A 40 7.83 -6.58 2.08
CA LEU A 40 8.20 -7.92 2.51
C LEU A 40 7.13 -8.55 3.39
N ILE A 41 6.54 -7.76 4.29
CA ILE A 41 5.45 -8.25 5.13
C ILE A 41 4.27 -8.67 4.26
N ASP A 42 3.89 -7.84 3.27
CA ASP A 42 2.78 -8.16 2.37
C ASP A 42 3.03 -9.49 1.65
N TYR A 43 4.22 -9.68 1.07
CA TYR A 43 4.50 -10.91 0.35
C TYR A 43 4.54 -12.13 1.26
N LEU A 44 5.05 -11.97 2.47
CA LEU A 44 5.15 -13.10 3.40
C LEU A 44 3.78 -13.56 3.90
N LYS A 45 2.81 -12.65 3.95
CA LYS A 45 1.50 -12.93 4.54
C LYS A 45 0.35 -12.95 3.53
N ILE A 46 0.65 -12.78 2.24
CA ILE A 46 -0.43 -12.70 1.24
C ILE A 46 -1.29 -13.97 1.22
N ASP A 47 -0.69 -15.13 1.42
CA ASP A 47 -1.43 -16.37 1.41
C ASP A 47 -2.38 -16.50 2.60
N ASP A 48 -2.05 -15.87 3.72
CA ASP A 48 -2.87 -15.93 4.94
C ASP A 48 -4.15 -15.13 4.81
N VAL A 49 -4.20 -14.18 3.87
CA VAL A 49 -5.35 -13.29 3.69
C VAL A 49 -6.18 -13.63 2.45
N ARG A 50 -5.81 -14.67 1.72
CA ARG A 50 -6.53 -15.04 0.49
C ARG A 50 -8.00 -15.26 0.75
N ASN A 51 -8.82 -14.74 -0.15
CA ASN A 51 -10.28 -14.86 -0.11
C ASN A 51 -10.91 -14.17 1.11
N THR A 52 -10.19 -13.23 1.72
CA THR A 52 -10.74 -12.39 2.79
C THR A 52 -10.76 -10.94 2.32
N TRP A 53 -11.49 -10.08 3.06
CA TRP A 53 -11.51 -8.66 2.74
C TRP A 53 -10.12 -8.03 2.91
N LEU A 54 -9.26 -8.64 3.74
CA LEU A 54 -7.90 -8.14 3.95
C LEU A 54 -7.01 -8.35 2.72
N GLU A 55 -7.32 -9.32 1.86
CA GLU A 55 -6.57 -9.53 0.64
C GLU A 55 -6.55 -8.27 -0.22
N THR A 56 -7.66 -7.53 -0.27
CA THR A 56 -7.73 -6.30 -1.06
C THR A 56 -6.74 -5.26 -0.54
N HIS A 57 -6.56 -5.18 0.77
CA HIS A 57 -5.60 -4.25 1.37
C HIS A 57 -4.17 -4.64 1.05
N PHE A 58 -3.84 -5.93 1.13
CA PHE A 58 -2.50 -6.39 0.79
C PHE A 58 -2.19 -6.13 -0.68
N ASN A 59 -3.15 -6.41 -1.57
CA ASN A 59 -2.97 -6.14 -2.99
C ASN A 59 -2.84 -4.64 -3.27
N TRP A 60 -3.62 -3.83 -2.57
CA TRP A 60 -3.53 -2.37 -2.68
C TRP A 60 -2.15 -1.87 -2.27
N GLN A 61 -1.62 -2.39 -1.16
CA GLN A 61 -0.31 -2.01 -0.65
C GLN A 61 0.81 -2.41 -1.61
N LEU A 62 0.75 -3.64 -2.14
CA LEU A 62 1.73 -4.11 -3.11
C LEU A 62 1.67 -3.29 -4.39
N ARG A 63 0.47 -3.01 -4.88
CA ARG A 63 0.31 -2.20 -6.07
C ARG A 63 0.81 -0.77 -5.85
N THR A 64 0.56 -0.23 -4.68
CA THR A 64 1.07 1.10 -4.32
C THR A 64 2.59 1.13 -4.38
N PHE A 65 3.24 0.12 -3.85
CA PHE A 65 4.70 0.04 -3.88
C PHE A 65 5.22 0.00 -5.31
N TRP A 66 4.71 -0.94 -6.13
CA TRP A 66 5.25 -1.12 -7.48
C TRP A 66 4.95 0.05 -8.38
N LEU A 67 3.73 0.59 -8.33
CA LEU A 67 3.39 1.75 -9.13
C LEU A 67 4.14 2.99 -8.67
N GLY A 68 4.31 3.16 -7.37
CA GLY A 68 5.10 4.27 -6.83
C GLY A 68 6.56 4.17 -7.24
N LEU A 69 7.13 2.96 -7.18
CA LEU A 69 8.51 2.74 -7.59
C LEU A 69 8.70 3.06 -9.08
N ALA A 70 7.78 2.57 -9.92
CA ALA A 70 7.84 2.85 -11.35
C ALA A 70 7.72 4.35 -11.63
N GLY A 71 6.79 5.02 -10.94
CA GLY A 71 6.62 6.47 -11.10
C GLY A 71 7.86 7.24 -10.69
N MET A 72 8.48 6.86 -9.58
CA MET A 72 9.70 7.52 -9.13
C MET A 72 10.87 7.26 -10.07
N ALA A 73 10.95 6.05 -10.65
CA ALA A 73 12.00 5.76 -11.63
C ALA A 73 11.86 6.67 -12.85
N VAL A 74 10.64 6.86 -13.34
CA VAL A 74 10.38 7.77 -14.46
C VAL A 74 10.73 9.20 -14.07
N ALA A 75 10.34 9.62 -12.86
CA ALA A 75 10.63 10.97 -12.38
C ALA A 75 12.15 11.22 -12.32
N TRP A 76 12.91 10.23 -11.86
CA TRP A 76 14.37 10.33 -11.82
C TRP A 76 14.96 10.55 -13.21
N LEU A 77 14.46 9.80 -14.20
CA LEU A 77 14.93 9.97 -15.57
C LEU A 77 14.60 11.36 -16.11
N LEU A 78 13.42 11.87 -15.77
CA LEU A 78 12.98 13.18 -16.25
C LEU A 78 13.59 14.34 -15.48
N MET A 79 14.21 14.09 -14.35
CA MET A 79 14.90 15.13 -13.58
C MET A 79 15.97 15.82 -14.38
N ILE A 80 16.60 15.10 -15.30
CA ILE A 80 17.65 15.65 -16.17
C ILE A 80 17.12 16.81 -17.00
N VAL A 81 15.83 16.78 -17.34
CA VAL A 81 15.18 17.84 -18.12
C VAL A 81 14.28 18.73 -17.25
N LYS A 82 14.45 18.65 -15.93
CA LYS A 82 13.75 19.49 -14.94
C LYS A 82 12.23 19.26 -14.85
N ILE A 83 11.69 18.34 -15.63
CA ILE A 83 10.27 17.98 -15.56
C ILE A 83 10.06 16.99 -14.43
N GLY A 84 11.08 16.19 -14.13
CA GLY A 84 10.98 15.12 -13.16
C GLY A 84 10.67 15.60 -11.74
N VAL A 85 11.10 16.82 -11.37
CA VAL A 85 10.81 17.35 -10.04
C VAL A 85 9.29 17.48 -9.85
N VAL A 86 8.60 18.04 -10.85
CA VAL A 86 7.15 18.20 -10.79
C VAL A 86 6.46 16.84 -10.76
N LEU A 87 6.92 15.93 -11.64
CA LEU A 87 6.34 14.59 -11.69
C LEU A 87 6.59 13.84 -10.38
N GLY A 88 7.78 13.98 -9.81
CA GLY A 88 8.10 13.35 -8.53
C GLY A 88 7.19 13.82 -7.40
N LEU A 89 6.90 15.12 -7.36
CA LEU A 89 5.96 15.68 -6.39
C LEU A 89 4.55 15.12 -6.62
N ALA A 90 4.15 15.00 -7.87
CA ALA A 90 2.83 14.44 -8.18
C ALA A 90 2.71 12.97 -7.76
N VAL A 91 3.75 12.18 -8.01
CA VAL A 91 3.77 10.77 -7.59
C VAL A 91 3.73 10.65 -6.08
N THR A 92 4.48 11.50 -5.38
CA THR A 92 4.49 11.50 -3.93
C THR A 92 3.11 11.85 -3.37
N ALA A 93 2.47 12.87 -3.91
CA ALA A 93 1.11 13.23 -3.50
C ALA A 93 0.13 12.09 -3.75
N TRP A 94 0.24 11.44 -4.91
CA TRP A 94 -0.59 10.29 -5.25
C TRP A 94 -0.39 9.14 -4.26
N ALA A 95 0.87 8.85 -3.93
CA ALA A 95 1.18 7.77 -2.99
C ALA A 95 0.64 8.06 -1.59
N ILE A 96 0.78 9.32 -1.14
CA ILE A 96 0.22 9.73 0.15
C ILE A 96 -1.29 9.54 0.15
N TYR A 97 -1.96 9.94 -0.94
CA TYR A 97 -3.40 9.75 -1.08
C TYR A 97 -3.77 8.27 -0.95
N ARG A 98 -3.02 7.38 -1.62
CA ARG A 98 -3.31 5.95 -1.56
C ARG A 98 -3.13 5.37 -0.17
N VAL A 99 -2.08 5.78 0.53
CA VAL A 99 -1.83 5.30 1.89
C VAL A 99 -2.94 5.75 2.82
N VAL A 100 -3.32 7.03 2.74
CA VAL A 100 -4.38 7.57 3.60
C VAL A 100 -5.71 6.89 3.29
N LYS A 101 -6.04 6.74 2.01
CA LYS A 101 -7.29 6.10 1.62
C LYS A 101 -7.37 4.65 2.09
N GLY A 102 -6.27 3.91 1.92
CA GLY A 102 -6.21 2.54 2.39
C GLY A 102 -6.33 2.43 3.91
N TRP A 103 -5.62 3.30 4.61
CA TRP A 103 -5.66 3.33 6.07
C TRP A 103 -7.08 3.57 6.58
N LEU A 104 -7.76 4.57 6.02
CA LEU A 104 -9.13 4.89 6.43
C LEU A 104 -10.09 3.74 6.13
N ALA A 105 -9.95 3.11 4.96
CA ALA A 105 -10.79 1.97 4.61
C ALA A 105 -10.55 0.79 5.55
N LEU A 106 -9.28 0.56 5.92
CA LEU A 106 -8.96 -0.51 6.85
C LEU A 106 -9.57 -0.28 8.23
N ASN A 107 -9.52 0.96 8.71
CA ASN A 107 -10.14 1.29 10.00
C ASN A 107 -11.65 1.10 9.97
N ASP A 108 -12.29 1.32 8.81
CA ASP A 108 -13.71 1.11 8.63
C ASP A 108 -14.05 -0.34 8.25
N ARG A 109 -13.05 -1.21 8.18
CA ARG A 109 -13.20 -2.61 7.79
C ARG A 109 -13.79 -2.75 6.38
N LYS A 110 -13.47 -1.82 5.49
CA LYS A 110 -13.93 -1.83 4.11
C LYS A 110 -12.84 -2.35 3.19
N PRO A 111 -13.19 -3.16 2.19
CA PRO A 111 -12.21 -3.55 1.18
C PRO A 111 -11.88 -2.36 0.27
N MET A 112 -10.74 -2.45 -0.40
CA MET A 112 -10.27 -1.35 -1.25
C MET A 112 -10.82 -1.39 -2.67
N TYR A 113 -11.12 -2.57 -3.17
CA TYR A 113 -11.51 -2.70 -4.55
C TYR A 113 -13.02 -2.57 -4.71
N PRO A 114 -13.42 -2.17 -5.90
CA PRO A 114 -12.66 -2.22 -7.17
C PRO A 114 -11.91 -0.96 -7.58
N SER A 115 -11.55 -0.08 -6.68
CA SER A 115 -10.84 1.13 -7.08
C SER A 115 -9.47 0.82 -7.72
N LEU A 116 -9.17 1.49 -8.84
CA LEU A 116 -7.89 1.34 -9.52
C LEU A 116 -6.90 2.45 -9.14
N VAL A 117 -7.39 3.50 -8.54
CA VAL A 117 -6.56 4.67 -8.20
C VAL A 117 -6.72 5.04 -6.70
#